data_d1b5bfbb02664735c0651d0751b9022f
#
_entry.id   d1b5bfbb02664735c0651d0751b9022f
#
_cell.length_a   1.000
_cell.length_b   1.000
_cell.length_c   1.000
_cell.angle_alpha   90.00
_cell.angle_beta   90.00
_cell.angle_gamma   90.00
#
_symmetry.space_group_name_H-M   'P 1'
#
loop_
_entity.id
_entity.type
_entity.pdbx_description
1 polymer ?
#
loop_
_entity_poly.entity_id
_entity_poly.type
_entity_poly.pdbx_seq_one_letter_code
_entity_poly.pdbx_strand_id
1 'polypeptide(L)'
;MRPAAIISVISTLAAGFNFQRRSPINYEGYQVLRVKTLNQFATVQAKLATIPHHKWNHDVDTHIDIVISPDQVNIVESLGLDYRIMHSDLGESIAAESQVRTAYKRDIDDLSWFDSYHSYKDHVQYFTDLHEAFPGNSELVYSGRSFENRTIHGIHLFGDEGPGKPAVLYHGTVHAREWIAAPLINAHKNATNASDSILNQYDFHIFPIVNPDGFTFSQEVDRLWRKTRTPPPLNSTCYGTDINRNWEYGWDANPFGASTNPCAQSYRGQKPSDTIENQGLDAYVRKLRDTSGIKLYIDWHSYGQYILSPFGSKETWYAPELGKWTKTASVLSEVIRDSSERRTTFTFGPSGATLYTTTGAAPDHVYAIGGADFSYTIELPDTGDFGFVLPPDRILGAAEEQWEGQQVLYTLLDEVFFDGIGAV
;
A
#
# COMPACT_ATOMS: atom_id res chain seq x y z
N MET A 1 -38.84 -41.42 -42.41
CA MET A 1 -37.76 -41.58 -41.43
C MET A 1 -37.29 -40.17 -41.01
N ARG A 2 -37.56 -39.75 -39.77
CA ARG A 2 -37.13 -38.47 -39.22
C ARG A 2 -35.86 -38.72 -38.36
N PRO A 3 -34.81 -37.92 -38.45
CA PRO A 3 -33.66 -38.09 -37.56
C PRO A 3 -33.95 -37.48 -36.17
N ALA A 4 -33.66 -38.24 -35.15
CA ALA A 4 -33.74 -37.79 -33.76
C ALA A 4 -32.51 -36.88 -33.43
N ALA A 5 -32.80 -35.68 -32.92
CA ALA A 5 -31.81 -34.78 -32.41
C ALA A 5 -31.40 -35.21 -30.98
N ILE A 6 -30.13 -35.53 -30.81
CA ILE A 6 -29.51 -35.77 -29.48
C ILE A 6 -29.18 -34.40 -28.89
N ILE A 7 -29.94 -34.01 -27.86
CA ILE A 7 -29.63 -32.84 -27.04
C ILE A 7 -28.62 -33.32 -25.98
N SER A 8 -27.37 -32.91 -26.13
CA SER A 8 -26.30 -33.09 -25.10
C SER A 8 -26.47 -32.01 -24.02
N VAL A 9 -26.92 -32.42 -22.85
CA VAL A 9 -26.97 -31.54 -21.66
C VAL A 9 -25.60 -31.51 -21.07
N ILE A 10 -24.88 -30.41 -21.30
CA ILE A 10 -23.63 -30.10 -20.57
C ILE A 10 -24.04 -29.54 -19.22
N SER A 11 -24.01 -30.38 -18.18
CA SER A 11 -24.11 -29.94 -16.79
C SER A 11 -22.79 -29.31 -16.38
N THR A 12 -22.72 -27.97 -16.34
CA THR A 12 -21.68 -27.21 -15.69
C THR A 12 -21.76 -27.45 -14.17
N LEU A 13 -20.88 -28.25 -13.64
CA LEU A 13 -20.62 -28.31 -12.20
C LEU A 13 -20.00 -26.97 -11.77
N ALA A 14 -20.83 -26.05 -11.30
CA ALA A 14 -20.37 -24.95 -10.50
C ALA A 14 -19.89 -25.52 -9.15
N ALA A 15 -18.59 -25.71 -9.01
CA ALA A 15 -17.98 -25.98 -7.72
C ALA A 15 -18.18 -24.71 -6.87
N GLY A 16 -19.24 -24.70 -6.08
CA GLY A 16 -19.43 -23.68 -5.05
C GLY A 16 -18.31 -23.80 -4.02
N PHE A 17 -17.35 -22.89 -4.05
CA PHE A 17 -16.42 -22.73 -2.97
C PHE A 17 -17.22 -22.33 -1.72
N ASN A 18 -17.43 -23.28 -0.82
CA ASN A 18 -17.94 -23.01 0.52
C ASN A 18 -16.89 -22.21 1.29
N PHE A 19 -17.00 -20.89 1.28
CA PHE A 19 -16.29 -20.04 2.22
C PHE A 19 -16.84 -20.32 3.63
N GLN A 20 -16.24 -21.28 4.34
CA GLN A 20 -16.44 -21.35 5.78
C GLN A 20 -15.97 -20.01 6.38
N ARG A 21 -16.88 -19.26 7.00
CA ARG A 21 -16.51 -18.08 7.81
C ARG A 21 -15.50 -18.55 8.85
N ARG A 22 -14.26 -18.14 8.70
CA ARG A 22 -13.24 -18.37 9.72
C ARG A 22 -13.55 -17.43 10.88
N SER A 23 -13.45 -17.92 12.11
CA SER A 23 -13.53 -17.04 13.28
C SER A 23 -12.37 -16.05 13.25
N PRO A 24 -12.60 -14.77 13.65
CA PRO A 24 -11.53 -13.80 13.78
C PRO A 24 -10.40 -14.33 14.68
N ILE A 25 -9.18 -13.98 14.32
CA ILE A 25 -8.02 -14.27 15.18
C ILE A 25 -8.10 -13.35 16.38
N ASN A 26 -8.00 -13.95 17.58
CA ASN A 26 -7.94 -13.20 18.82
C ASN A 26 -6.48 -12.82 19.13
N TYR A 27 -6.24 -11.51 19.29
CA TYR A 27 -4.94 -10.95 19.67
C TYR A 27 -4.90 -10.47 21.13
N GLU A 28 -5.85 -10.88 21.96
CA GLU A 28 -5.89 -10.56 23.40
C GLU A 28 -4.60 -11.03 24.10
N GLY A 29 -3.97 -10.12 24.84
CA GLY A 29 -2.72 -10.37 25.55
C GLY A 29 -1.47 -10.48 24.66
N TYR A 30 -1.58 -10.42 23.33
CA TYR A 30 -0.42 -10.32 22.46
C TYR A 30 0.28 -8.99 22.65
N GLN A 31 1.60 -8.98 22.59
CA GLN A 31 2.41 -7.75 22.67
C GLN A 31 3.10 -7.45 21.36
N VAL A 32 3.28 -6.16 21.09
CA VAL A 32 4.18 -5.70 20.03
C VAL A 32 5.39 -5.05 20.66
N LEU A 33 6.56 -5.54 20.29
CA LEU A 33 7.82 -5.11 20.84
C LEU A 33 8.71 -4.54 19.75
N ARG A 34 9.32 -3.37 20.01
CA ARG A 34 10.43 -2.85 19.22
C ARG A 34 11.74 -3.25 19.85
N VAL A 35 12.43 -4.20 19.24
CA VAL A 35 13.72 -4.71 19.68
C VAL A 35 14.84 -3.95 18.97
N LYS A 36 15.76 -3.33 19.73
CA LYS A 36 16.92 -2.62 19.18
C LYS A 36 17.92 -3.59 18.58
N THR A 37 18.43 -3.28 17.40
CA THR A 37 19.45 -4.08 16.71
C THR A 37 20.83 -3.43 16.74
N LEU A 38 20.93 -2.12 16.58
CA LEU A 38 22.15 -1.27 16.74
C LEU A 38 23.49 -2.03 16.58
N ASN A 39 23.84 -2.40 15.36
CA ASN A 39 25.07 -3.18 15.03
C ASN A 39 25.11 -4.63 15.59
N GLN A 40 24.01 -5.12 16.17
CA GLN A 40 23.88 -6.48 16.73
C GLN A 40 22.81 -7.31 16.03
N PHE A 41 22.46 -6.94 14.81
CA PHE A 41 21.34 -7.56 14.06
C PHE A 41 21.42 -9.09 14.07
N ALA A 42 22.56 -9.69 13.70
CA ALA A 42 22.73 -11.14 13.67
C ALA A 42 22.53 -11.80 15.03
N THR A 43 22.99 -11.18 16.11
CA THR A 43 22.84 -11.67 17.48
C THR A 43 21.38 -11.59 17.94
N VAL A 44 20.70 -10.48 17.67
CA VAL A 44 19.28 -10.28 17.98
C VAL A 44 18.44 -11.28 17.20
N GLN A 45 18.68 -11.42 15.89
CA GLN A 45 17.98 -12.38 15.04
C GLN A 45 18.16 -13.82 15.50
N ALA A 46 19.39 -14.22 15.90
CA ALA A 46 19.65 -15.57 16.42
C ALA A 46 18.86 -15.84 17.71
N LYS A 47 18.74 -14.85 18.60
CA LYS A 47 17.92 -14.97 19.81
C LYS A 47 16.44 -15.07 19.48
N LEU A 48 15.94 -14.19 18.59
CA LEU A 48 14.54 -14.19 18.17
C LEU A 48 14.15 -15.47 17.42
N ALA A 49 15.07 -16.09 16.68
CA ALA A 49 14.81 -17.37 15.99
C ALA A 49 14.46 -18.53 16.94
N THR A 50 14.71 -18.37 18.26
CA THR A 50 14.37 -19.40 19.27
C THR A 50 12.92 -19.33 19.74
N ILE A 51 12.16 -18.30 19.35
CA ILE A 51 10.77 -18.10 19.74
C ILE A 51 9.87 -17.90 18.53
N PRO A 52 8.61 -18.37 18.57
CA PRO A 52 7.60 -17.96 17.59
C PRO A 52 7.32 -16.48 17.69
N HIS A 53 7.42 -15.77 16.59
CA HIS A 53 7.06 -14.34 16.50
C HIS A 53 6.66 -13.96 15.08
N HIS A 54 5.92 -12.86 14.93
CA HIS A 54 5.63 -12.26 13.62
C HIS A 54 6.36 -10.93 13.50
N LYS A 55 7.13 -10.79 12.44
CA LYS A 55 7.84 -9.54 12.15
C LYS A 55 6.88 -8.51 11.56
N TRP A 56 6.90 -7.28 12.09
CA TRP A 56 6.07 -6.18 11.62
C TRP A 56 6.79 -5.28 10.61
N ASN A 57 8.01 -4.88 10.93
CA ASN A 57 8.78 -3.98 10.06
C ASN A 57 9.83 -4.72 9.24
N HIS A 58 10.41 -4.00 8.29
CA HIS A 58 11.51 -4.47 7.44
C HIS A 58 12.83 -3.74 7.73
N ASP A 59 12.80 -2.60 8.42
CA ASP A 59 14.01 -1.93 8.89
C ASP A 59 14.68 -2.81 9.94
N VAL A 60 15.85 -3.30 9.59
CA VAL A 60 16.59 -4.25 10.42
C VAL A 60 17.88 -3.66 11.00
N ASP A 61 18.26 -2.46 10.55
CA ASP A 61 19.55 -1.86 10.94
C ASP A 61 19.49 -1.26 12.34
N THR A 62 18.37 -0.60 12.69
CA THR A 62 18.18 0.06 13.97
C THR A 62 17.30 -0.73 14.93
N HIS A 63 16.29 -1.44 14.41
CA HIS A 63 15.32 -2.19 15.22
C HIS A 63 14.57 -3.24 14.42
N ILE A 64 13.97 -4.18 15.15
CA ILE A 64 12.99 -5.14 14.62
C ILE A 64 11.72 -5.01 15.46
N ASP A 65 10.57 -4.77 14.79
CA ASP A 65 9.25 -4.80 15.43
C ASP A 65 8.66 -6.20 15.30
N ILE A 66 8.28 -6.79 16.42
CA ILE A 66 7.75 -8.15 16.48
C ILE A 66 6.48 -8.24 17.30
N VAL A 67 5.59 -9.13 16.87
CA VAL A 67 4.41 -9.57 17.64
C VAL A 67 4.73 -10.89 18.31
N ILE A 68 4.47 -10.96 19.61
CA ILE A 68 4.62 -12.17 20.43
C ILE A 68 3.30 -12.53 21.11
N SER A 69 3.04 -13.82 21.26
CA SER A 69 1.90 -14.32 22.01
C SER A 69 2.14 -14.25 23.52
N PRO A 70 1.09 -14.28 24.35
CA PRO A 70 1.21 -14.17 25.82
C PRO A 70 2.16 -15.19 26.45
N ASP A 71 2.23 -16.41 25.92
CA ASP A 71 3.11 -17.48 26.39
C ASP A 71 4.59 -17.23 26.11
N GLN A 72 4.92 -16.30 25.18
CA GLN A 72 6.31 -15.95 24.82
C GLN A 72 6.89 -14.80 25.67
N VAL A 73 6.08 -14.05 26.40
CA VAL A 73 6.51 -12.84 27.13
C VAL A 73 7.68 -13.12 28.08
N ASN A 74 7.52 -14.11 28.98
CA ASN A 74 8.57 -14.49 29.94
C ASN A 74 9.84 -15.01 29.24
N ILE A 75 9.70 -15.65 28.08
CA ILE A 75 10.83 -16.16 27.32
C ILE A 75 11.62 -14.98 26.72
N VAL A 76 10.93 -14.01 26.11
CA VAL A 76 11.56 -12.78 25.57
C VAL A 76 12.31 -12.03 26.65
N GLU A 77 11.74 -11.86 27.85
CA GLU A 77 12.40 -11.23 28.99
C GLU A 77 13.72 -11.96 29.33
N SER A 78 13.72 -13.30 29.28
CA SER A 78 14.91 -14.10 29.58
C SER A 78 16.02 -14.01 28.55
N LEU A 79 15.71 -13.57 27.31
CA LEU A 79 16.71 -13.42 26.22
C LEU A 79 17.65 -12.23 26.44
N GLY A 80 17.33 -11.32 27.38
CA GLY A 80 18.15 -10.13 27.65
C GLY A 80 18.28 -9.23 26.42
N LEU A 81 17.18 -9.02 25.70
CA LEU A 81 17.09 -8.08 24.58
C LEU A 81 16.76 -6.67 25.08
N ASP A 82 17.33 -5.64 24.45
CA ASP A 82 16.92 -4.26 24.68
C ASP A 82 15.69 -3.97 23.80
N TYR A 83 14.54 -3.75 24.40
CA TYR A 83 13.29 -3.48 23.67
C TYR A 83 12.40 -2.47 24.41
N ARG A 84 11.48 -1.86 23.66
CA ARG A 84 10.32 -1.14 24.22
C ARG A 84 9.02 -1.84 23.78
N ILE A 85 8.00 -1.73 24.61
CA ILE A 85 6.66 -2.21 24.29
C ILE A 85 5.97 -1.13 23.44
N MET A 86 5.49 -1.49 22.25
CA MET A 86 4.64 -0.65 21.40
C MET A 86 3.16 -0.83 21.77
N HIS A 87 2.71 -2.09 21.88
CA HIS A 87 1.38 -2.46 22.34
C HIS A 87 1.50 -3.46 23.48
N SER A 88 0.98 -3.09 24.65
CA SER A 88 0.93 -3.99 25.83
C SER A 88 -0.13 -5.07 25.69
N ASP A 89 -1.23 -4.76 24.99
CA ASP A 89 -2.25 -5.68 24.53
C ASP A 89 -2.70 -5.27 23.13
N LEU A 90 -2.30 -6.09 22.15
CA LEU A 90 -2.63 -5.83 20.75
C LEU A 90 -4.14 -6.00 20.48
N GLY A 91 -4.80 -6.91 21.20
CA GLY A 91 -6.24 -7.11 21.09
C GLY A 91 -7.04 -5.87 21.53
N GLU A 92 -6.63 -5.22 22.64
CA GLU A 92 -7.22 -3.94 23.08
C GLU A 92 -7.00 -2.84 22.05
N SER A 93 -5.81 -2.75 21.47
CA SER A 93 -5.48 -1.74 20.44
C SER A 93 -6.32 -1.92 19.17
N ILE A 94 -6.48 -3.16 18.69
CA ILE A 94 -7.34 -3.50 17.54
C ILE A 94 -8.82 -3.21 17.86
N ALA A 95 -9.27 -3.50 19.08
CA ALA A 95 -10.63 -3.18 19.51
C ALA A 95 -10.87 -1.66 19.53
N ALA A 96 -9.91 -0.88 20.03
CA ALA A 96 -9.97 0.58 20.03
C ALA A 96 -10.01 1.16 18.60
N GLU A 97 -9.17 0.65 17.69
CA GLU A 97 -9.18 1.03 16.26
C GLU A 97 -10.55 0.78 15.61
N SER A 98 -11.29 -0.24 16.08
CA SER A 98 -12.57 -0.67 15.52
C SER A 98 -13.78 -0.08 16.22
N GLN A 99 -13.63 0.59 17.39
CA GLN A 99 -14.75 1.06 18.22
C GLN A 99 -15.53 2.19 17.58
N VAL A 100 -14.87 3.07 16.83
CA VAL A 100 -15.51 4.19 16.15
C VAL A 100 -15.81 3.75 14.71
N ARG A 101 -16.87 2.98 14.51
CA ARG A 101 -17.43 2.76 13.18
C ARG A 101 -18.51 3.80 12.91
N THR A 102 -18.09 4.97 12.46
CA THR A 102 -19.04 5.92 11.88
C THR A 102 -19.52 5.31 10.57
N ALA A 103 -20.83 5.02 10.48
CA ALA A 103 -21.39 4.60 9.19
C ALA A 103 -21.20 5.73 8.20
N TYR A 104 -20.70 5.42 7.00
CA TYR A 104 -20.58 6.42 5.94
C TYR A 104 -21.96 7.01 5.62
N LYS A 105 -22.11 8.32 5.79
CA LYS A 105 -23.39 9.03 5.69
C LYS A 105 -23.78 9.40 4.25
N ARG A 106 -22.98 8.99 3.26
CA ARG A 106 -23.14 9.35 1.85
C ARG A 106 -23.05 10.87 1.60
N ASP A 107 -22.24 11.53 2.37
CA ASP A 107 -21.90 12.94 2.24
C ASP A 107 -20.37 13.05 2.08
N ILE A 108 -19.93 13.45 0.90
CA ILE A 108 -18.50 13.57 0.56
C ILE A 108 -17.83 14.75 1.26
N ASP A 109 -18.61 15.70 1.79
CA ASP A 109 -18.10 16.87 2.53
C ASP A 109 -18.06 16.67 4.04
N ASP A 110 -18.63 15.55 4.52
CA ASP A 110 -18.62 15.22 5.94
C ASP A 110 -17.23 14.67 6.35
N LEU A 111 -16.45 15.50 7.06
CA LEU A 111 -15.14 15.11 7.57
C LEU A 111 -15.18 13.94 8.56
N SER A 112 -16.37 13.56 9.07
CA SER A 112 -16.50 12.35 9.90
C SER A 112 -16.14 11.04 9.17
N TRP A 113 -15.93 11.09 7.85
CA TRP A 113 -15.27 10.02 7.10
C TRP A 113 -13.90 9.67 7.69
N PHE A 114 -13.16 10.66 8.17
CA PHE A 114 -11.82 10.47 8.72
C PHE A 114 -11.80 10.11 10.21
N ASP A 115 -12.96 9.99 10.85
CA ASP A 115 -13.07 9.59 12.28
C ASP A 115 -12.95 8.06 12.47
N SER A 116 -12.96 7.28 11.39
CA SER A 116 -12.89 5.82 11.47
C SER A 116 -12.35 5.17 10.19
N TYR A 117 -11.90 3.92 10.31
CA TYR A 117 -11.61 3.08 9.15
C TYR A 117 -12.88 2.47 8.58
N HIS A 118 -13.02 2.53 7.26
CA HIS A 118 -14.21 2.10 6.54
C HIS A 118 -14.01 0.75 5.85
N SER A 119 -15.12 0.06 5.56
CA SER A 119 -15.10 -1.18 4.80
C SER A 119 -14.75 -0.95 3.33
N TYR A 120 -14.30 -2.01 2.63
CA TYR A 120 -14.14 -1.96 1.17
C TYR A 120 -15.42 -1.47 0.47
N LYS A 121 -16.59 -1.89 0.94
CA LYS A 121 -17.88 -1.47 0.39
C LYS A 121 -18.12 0.03 0.56
N ASP A 122 -17.75 0.60 1.70
CA ASP A 122 -17.93 2.03 1.96
C ASP A 122 -17.00 2.87 1.08
N HIS A 123 -15.76 2.42 0.84
CA HIS A 123 -14.87 3.08 -0.12
C HIS A 123 -15.42 3.06 -1.56
N VAL A 124 -16.01 1.95 -2.00
CA VAL A 124 -16.68 1.87 -3.31
C VAL A 124 -17.85 2.84 -3.38
N GLN A 125 -18.65 2.92 -2.31
CA GLN A 125 -19.78 3.85 -2.22
C GLN A 125 -19.32 5.31 -2.22
N TYR A 126 -18.24 5.63 -1.49
CA TYR A 126 -17.65 6.97 -1.46
C TYR A 126 -17.27 7.45 -2.87
N PHE A 127 -16.63 6.61 -3.68
CA PHE A 127 -16.31 6.97 -5.06
C PHE A 127 -17.54 7.09 -5.96
N THR A 128 -18.56 6.30 -5.70
CA THR A 128 -19.85 6.43 -6.41
C THR A 128 -20.50 7.79 -6.10
N ASP A 129 -20.53 8.18 -4.82
CA ASP A 129 -21.09 9.44 -4.39
C ASP A 129 -20.26 10.65 -4.87
N LEU A 130 -18.92 10.49 -4.91
CA LEU A 130 -18.02 11.51 -5.48
C LEU A 130 -18.27 11.69 -6.98
N HIS A 131 -18.45 10.60 -7.73
CA HIS A 131 -18.81 10.68 -9.14
C HIS A 131 -20.21 11.30 -9.36
N GLU A 132 -21.20 10.93 -8.54
CA GLU A 132 -22.55 11.54 -8.58
C GLU A 132 -22.53 13.04 -8.31
N ALA A 133 -21.61 13.51 -7.42
CA ALA A 133 -21.45 14.93 -7.12
C ALA A 133 -20.71 15.72 -8.24
N PHE A 134 -19.78 15.07 -8.94
CA PHE A 134 -18.94 15.70 -9.98
C PHE A 134 -18.97 14.91 -11.30
N PRO A 135 -20.14 14.67 -11.91
CA PRO A 135 -20.26 13.80 -13.09
C PRO A 135 -19.59 14.35 -14.35
N GLY A 136 -19.33 15.66 -14.40
CA GLY A 136 -18.64 16.31 -15.51
C GLY A 136 -17.10 16.23 -15.41
N ASN A 137 -16.57 15.94 -14.23
CA ASN A 137 -15.14 16.00 -13.92
C ASN A 137 -14.60 14.66 -13.35
N SER A 138 -15.37 13.59 -13.45
CA SER A 138 -14.97 12.29 -12.94
C SER A 138 -15.54 11.12 -13.75
N GLU A 139 -14.84 9.98 -13.66
CA GLU A 139 -15.28 8.68 -14.17
C GLU A 139 -14.95 7.58 -13.18
N LEU A 140 -15.86 6.64 -12.95
CA LEU A 140 -15.53 5.41 -12.22
C LEU A 140 -14.68 4.50 -13.10
N VAL A 141 -13.51 4.09 -12.62
CA VAL A 141 -12.56 3.26 -13.35
C VAL A 141 -12.25 1.97 -12.60
N TYR A 142 -11.76 0.99 -13.34
CA TYR A 142 -11.50 -0.35 -12.80
C TYR A 142 -10.19 -0.87 -13.38
N SER A 143 -9.29 -1.40 -12.53
CA SER A 143 -8.07 -2.05 -13.00
C SER A 143 -8.21 -3.56 -13.19
N GLY A 144 -9.34 -4.15 -12.78
CA GLY A 144 -9.60 -5.58 -12.89
C GLY A 144 -10.40 -6.14 -11.71
N ARG A 145 -10.18 -7.43 -11.46
CA ARG A 145 -10.80 -8.15 -10.33
C ARG A 145 -9.73 -8.85 -9.50
N SER A 146 -10.03 -9.05 -8.23
CA SER A 146 -9.23 -9.87 -7.32
C SER A 146 -9.55 -11.37 -7.50
N PHE A 147 -8.76 -12.22 -6.85
CA PHE A 147 -8.95 -13.66 -6.86
C PHE A 147 -10.35 -14.09 -6.36
N GLU A 148 -10.88 -13.47 -5.32
CA GLU A 148 -12.25 -13.71 -4.80
C GLU A 148 -13.32 -12.92 -5.58
N ASN A 149 -12.99 -12.42 -6.78
CA ASN A 149 -13.89 -11.75 -7.70
C ASN A 149 -14.42 -10.38 -7.24
N ARG A 150 -13.73 -9.68 -6.33
CA ARG A 150 -14.00 -8.26 -6.02
C ARG A 150 -13.40 -7.38 -7.10
N THR A 151 -14.13 -6.37 -7.52
CA THR A 151 -13.61 -5.38 -8.49
C THR A 151 -12.57 -4.50 -7.82
N ILE A 152 -11.46 -4.22 -8.48
CA ILE A 152 -10.50 -3.21 -8.02
C ILE A 152 -10.99 -1.86 -8.55
N HIS A 153 -11.72 -1.14 -7.68
CA HIS A 153 -12.36 0.12 -8.00
C HIS A 153 -11.38 1.29 -7.88
N GLY A 154 -11.52 2.24 -8.77
CA GLY A 154 -10.86 3.53 -8.74
C GLY A 154 -11.76 4.65 -9.25
N ILE A 155 -11.26 5.86 -9.16
CA ILE A 155 -11.85 7.05 -9.76
C ILE A 155 -10.82 7.75 -10.62
N HIS A 156 -11.25 8.29 -11.76
CA HIS A 156 -10.52 9.19 -12.63
C HIS A 156 -11.11 10.57 -12.47
N LEU A 157 -10.31 11.54 -12.02
CA LEU A 157 -10.69 12.94 -11.86
C LEU A 157 -9.94 13.78 -12.90
N PHE A 158 -10.63 14.74 -13.52
CA PHE A 158 -10.08 15.59 -14.55
C PHE A 158 -10.72 16.99 -14.54
N GLY A 159 -10.07 17.97 -15.16
CA GLY A 159 -10.54 19.35 -15.21
C GLY A 159 -11.63 19.59 -16.25
N ASP A 160 -12.04 20.88 -16.39
CA ASP A 160 -13.16 21.31 -17.21
C ASP A 160 -12.95 21.11 -18.72
N GLU A 161 -11.70 20.96 -19.17
CA GLU A 161 -11.38 20.63 -20.57
C GLU A 161 -11.60 19.15 -20.92
N GLY A 162 -11.99 18.35 -19.94
CA GLY A 162 -12.15 16.90 -20.09
C GLY A 162 -10.84 16.12 -19.91
N PRO A 163 -10.91 14.77 -19.98
CA PRO A 163 -9.76 13.90 -19.76
C PRO A 163 -8.75 13.94 -20.91
N GLY A 164 -7.49 13.56 -20.61
CA GLY A 164 -6.40 13.44 -21.56
C GLY A 164 -5.11 14.14 -21.16
N LYS A 165 -5.06 14.72 -19.97
CA LYS A 165 -3.83 15.28 -19.40
C LYS A 165 -2.90 14.15 -18.91
N PRO A 166 -1.59 14.42 -18.70
CA PRO A 166 -0.67 13.44 -18.11
C PRO A 166 -1.20 12.90 -16.77
N ALA A 167 -1.08 11.59 -16.56
CA ALA A 167 -1.70 10.93 -15.42
C ALA A 167 -0.89 11.08 -14.12
N VAL A 168 -1.59 11.36 -13.02
CA VAL A 168 -1.16 11.10 -11.65
C VAL A 168 -1.85 9.80 -11.21
N LEU A 169 -1.08 8.74 -10.95
CA LEU A 169 -1.61 7.43 -10.60
C LEU A 169 -1.29 7.09 -9.15
N TYR A 170 -2.33 6.81 -8.36
CA TYR A 170 -2.22 6.40 -6.96
C TYR A 170 -2.74 4.99 -6.74
N HIS A 171 -1.92 4.17 -6.10
CA HIS A 171 -2.30 2.89 -5.54
C HIS A 171 -2.21 2.93 -4.02
N GLY A 172 -3.19 2.34 -3.32
CA GLY A 172 -3.15 2.19 -1.87
C GLY A 172 -3.59 0.81 -1.43
N THR A 173 -3.27 0.49 -0.19
CA THR A 173 -3.66 -0.77 0.47
C THR A 173 -3.24 -2.01 -0.33
N VAL A 174 -2.05 -1.96 -0.92
CA VAL A 174 -1.37 -3.11 -1.53
C VAL A 174 -1.18 -4.21 -0.48
N HIS A 175 -0.74 -3.80 0.71
CA HIS A 175 -0.70 -4.67 1.87
C HIS A 175 -1.94 -4.46 2.73
N ALA A 176 -2.66 -5.53 2.95
CA ALA A 176 -4.01 -5.49 3.51
C ALA A 176 -4.12 -4.89 4.93
N ARG A 177 -3.06 -4.98 5.74
CA ARG A 177 -3.00 -4.47 7.12
C ARG A 177 -2.71 -2.97 7.23
N GLU A 178 -2.36 -2.31 6.13
CA GLU A 178 -1.96 -0.92 6.06
C GLU A 178 -3.18 -0.02 5.81
N TRP A 179 -4.10 0.00 6.79
CA TRP A 179 -5.41 0.61 6.61
C TRP A 179 -5.40 2.11 6.37
N ILE A 180 -4.41 2.83 6.91
CA ILE A 180 -4.31 4.29 6.74
C ILE A 180 -4.13 4.72 5.27
N ALA A 181 -3.60 3.85 4.40
CA ALA A 181 -3.42 4.14 3.00
C ALA A 181 -4.75 4.38 2.25
N ALA A 182 -5.85 3.75 2.67
CA ALA A 182 -7.14 3.86 1.98
C ALA A 182 -7.86 5.21 2.19
N PRO A 183 -8.10 5.71 3.42
CA PRO A 183 -8.78 6.99 3.63
C PRO A 183 -7.97 8.19 3.17
N LEU A 184 -6.64 8.11 3.22
CA LEU A 184 -5.74 9.20 2.89
C LEU A 184 -5.86 9.64 1.43
N ILE A 185 -6.05 8.70 0.53
CA ILE A 185 -6.24 8.96 -0.90
C ILE A 185 -7.57 9.71 -1.16
N ASN A 186 -8.57 9.57 -0.29
CA ASN A 186 -9.86 10.25 -0.43
C ASN A 186 -9.79 11.76 -0.08
N ALA A 187 -8.73 12.24 0.58
CA ALA A 187 -8.56 13.66 0.90
C ALA A 187 -8.41 14.58 -0.34
N HIS A 188 -8.15 14.00 -1.51
CA HIS A 188 -7.95 14.74 -2.76
C HIS A 188 -9.23 15.38 -3.35
N LYS A 189 -10.40 15.24 -2.73
CA LYS A 189 -11.66 15.86 -3.16
C LYS A 189 -11.59 17.40 -3.25
N ASN A 190 -10.73 18.05 -2.47
CA ASN A 190 -10.58 19.51 -2.49
C ASN A 190 -9.91 20.04 -3.78
N ALA A 191 -9.36 19.14 -4.61
CA ALA A 191 -8.78 19.51 -5.90
C ALA A 191 -9.82 20.07 -6.90
N THR A 192 -11.11 19.79 -6.69
CA THR A 192 -12.19 20.15 -7.64
C THR A 192 -12.68 21.60 -7.55
N ASN A 193 -12.29 22.37 -6.53
CA ASN A 193 -12.95 23.64 -6.20
C ASN A 193 -12.22 24.92 -6.62
N ALA A 194 -11.13 24.89 -7.40
CA ALA A 194 -10.39 26.08 -7.78
C ALA A 194 -10.33 26.28 -9.31
N SER A 195 -10.52 27.52 -9.78
CA SER A 195 -10.33 27.89 -11.18
C SER A 195 -8.91 27.65 -11.72
N ASP A 196 -7.93 27.56 -10.82
CA ASP A 196 -6.55 27.14 -11.09
C ASP A 196 -6.29 25.70 -10.61
N SER A 197 -7.33 24.85 -10.64
CA SER A 197 -7.30 23.48 -10.16
C SER A 197 -6.17 22.69 -10.81
N ILE A 198 -5.46 21.91 -10.01
CA ILE A 198 -4.45 20.95 -10.47
C ILE A 198 -5.03 19.95 -11.49
N LEU A 199 -6.35 19.73 -11.49
CA LEU A 199 -7.07 18.91 -12.47
C LEU A 199 -7.05 19.50 -13.89
N ASN A 200 -6.73 20.77 -14.07
CA ASN A 200 -6.51 21.37 -15.39
C ASN A 200 -5.13 21.04 -15.97
N GLN A 201 -4.22 20.54 -15.11
CA GLN A 201 -2.85 20.17 -15.50
C GLN A 201 -2.67 18.66 -15.61
N TYR A 202 -3.30 17.89 -14.73
CA TYR A 202 -3.15 16.44 -14.62
C TYR A 202 -4.48 15.72 -14.44
N ASP A 203 -4.58 14.53 -14.98
CA ASP A 203 -5.67 13.57 -14.71
C ASP A 203 -5.28 12.67 -13.54
N PHE A 204 -6.14 12.57 -12.52
CA PHE A 204 -5.87 11.73 -11.35
C PHE A 204 -6.58 10.39 -11.48
N HIS A 205 -5.83 9.32 -11.44
CA HIS A 205 -6.31 7.93 -11.40
C HIS A 205 -6.02 7.35 -10.02
N ILE A 206 -7.05 7.15 -9.21
CA ILE A 206 -6.93 6.84 -7.79
C ILE A 206 -7.55 5.47 -7.49
N PHE A 207 -6.74 4.53 -6.98
CA PHE A 207 -7.14 3.20 -6.53
C PHE A 207 -6.81 3.01 -5.05
N PRO A 208 -7.72 3.27 -4.11
CA PRO A 208 -7.44 3.27 -2.67
C PRO A 208 -7.20 1.86 -2.11
N ILE A 209 -7.77 0.84 -2.76
CA ILE A 209 -7.69 -0.55 -2.29
C ILE A 209 -7.41 -1.47 -3.47
N VAL A 210 -6.13 -1.70 -3.77
CA VAL A 210 -5.72 -2.57 -4.88
C VAL A 210 -5.67 -4.06 -4.49
N ASN A 211 -5.76 -4.38 -3.20
CA ASN A 211 -5.86 -5.73 -2.65
C ASN A 211 -7.18 -5.91 -1.87
N PRO A 212 -8.34 -5.89 -2.53
CA PRO A 212 -9.63 -5.88 -1.84
C PRO A 212 -9.93 -7.18 -1.07
N ASP A 213 -9.40 -8.32 -1.51
CA ASP A 213 -9.57 -9.60 -0.82
C ASP A 213 -8.77 -9.64 0.47
N GLY A 214 -7.50 -9.25 0.41
CA GLY A 214 -6.64 -9.13 1.58
C GLY A 214 -7.19 -8.10 2.57
N PHE A 215 -7.63 -6.93 2.08
CA PHE A 215 -8.19 -5.87 2.91
C PHE A 215 -9.45 -6.33 3.66
N THR A 216 -10.40 -6.92 2.96
CA THR A 216 -11.60 -7.50 3.60
C THR A 216 -11.22 -8.57 4.62
N PHE A 217 -10.25 -9.44 4.29
CA PHE A 217 -9.78 -10.47 5.20
C PHE A 217 -9.09 -9.88 6.45
N SER A 218 -8.36 -8.77 6.30
CA SER A 218 -7.74 -8.09 7.45
C SER A 218 -8.76 -7.45 8.38
N GLN A 219 -9.91 -7.05 7.87
CA GLN A 219 -11.00 -6.48 8.68
C GLN A 219 -11.89 -7.53 9.35
N GLU A 220 -12.04 -8.70 8.76
CA GLU A 220 -13.00 -9.71 9.21
C GLU A 220 -12.36 -10.88 9.94
N VAL A 221 -11.09 -11.20 9.66
CA VAL A 221 -10.46 -12.46 10.13
C VAL A 221 -9.11 -12.25 10.79
N ASP A 222 -8.16 -11.59 10.12
CA ASP A 222 -6.78 -11.45 10.60
C ASP A 222 -6.28 -10.01 10.38
N ARG A 223 -6.38 -9.16 11.42
CA ARG A 223 -5.97 -7.75 11.36
C ARG A 223 -4.54 -7.55 10.82
N LEU A 224 -3.67 -8.53 11.00
CA LEU A 224 -2.27 -8.45 10.57
C LEU A 224 -2.01 -9.05 9.19
N TRP A 225 -3.06 -9.41 8.43
CA TRP A 225 -2.91 -9.97 7.10
C TRP A 225 -2.30 -8.96 6.12
N ARG A 226 -1.32 -9.40 5.32
CA ARG A 226 -0.59 -8.55 4.36
C ARG A 226 -0.91 -8.86 2.89
N LYS A 227 -0.85 -10.16 2.53
CA LYS A 227 -0.81 -10.64 1.14
C LYS A 227 -2.19 -10.67 0.46
N THR A 228 -2.26 -11.07 -0.82
CA THR A 228 -3.52 -11.44 -1.50
C THR A 228 -4.20 -12.63 -0.82
N ARG A 229 -5.35 -13.04 -1.36
CA ARG A 229 -6.03 -14.28 -0.93
C ARG A 229 -5.91 -15.41 -1.95
N THR A 230 -4.93 -15.33 -2.87
CA THR A 230 -4.62 -16.40 -3.81
C THR A 230 -4.37 -17.73 -3.07
N PRO A 231 -4.90 -18.85 -3.56
CA PRO A 231 -4.70 -20.16 -2.94
C PRO A 231 -3.23 -20.55 -2.81
N PRO A 232 -2.91 -21.45 -1.87
CA PRO A 232 -1.57 -21.98 -1.75
C PRO A 232 -1.11 -22.67 -3.04
N PRO A 233 0.18 -22.54 -3.40
CA PRO A 233 0.75 -23.40 -4.44
C PRO A 233 0.81 -24.85 -3.99
N LEU A 234 1.05 -25.76 -4.93
CA LEU A 234 1.22 -27.20 -4.61
C LEU A 234 2.27 -27.38 -3.50
N ASN A 235 1.98 -28.26 -2.56
CA ASN A 235 2.82 -28.57 -1.40
C ASN A 235 2.97 -27.43 -0.36
N SER A 236 2.05 -26.48 -0.35
CA SER A 236 1.96 -25.43 0.69
C SER A 236 0.54 -25.34 1.23
N THR A 237 0.41 -24.85 2.47
CA THR A 237 -0.89 -24.47 3.07
C THR A 237 -1.04 -22.95 3.22
N CYS A 238 -0.01 -22.18 2.85
CA CYS A 238 0.06 -20.75 3.05
C CYS A 238 -0.56 -20.00 1.87
N TYR A 239 -1.58 -19.21 2.15
CA TYR A 239 -2.27 -18.36 1.19
C TYR A 239 -1.50 -17.09 0.86
N GLY A 240 -1.76 -16.58 -0.35
CA GLY A 240 -1.44 -15.22 -0.76
C GLY A 240 -0.04 -15.03 -1.29
N THR A 241 0.07 -14.07 -2.20
CA THR A 241 1.30 -13.53 -2.77
C THR A 241 1.39 -12.06 -2.38
N ASP A 242 2.59 -11.56 -2.12
CA ASP A 242 2.84 -10.13 -1.92
C ASP A 242 2.79 -9.43 -3.29
N ILE A 243 1.76 -8.61 -3.51
CA ILE A 243 1.57 -7.85 -4.76
C ILE A 243 2.81 -7.00 -5.06
N ASN A 244 3.40 -6.37 -4.02
CA ASN A 244 4.58 -5.51 -4.15
C ASN A 244 5.91 -6.30 -4.18
N ARG A 245 5.85 -7.58 -4.52
CA ARG A 245 6.98 -8.47 -4.87
C ARG A 245 6.71 -9.27 -6.15
N ASN A 246 5.56 -9.05 -6.78
CA ASN A 246 5.11 -9.86 -7.91
C ASN A 246 5.10 -9.12 -9.26
N TRP A 247 5.51 -7.84 -9.31
CA TRP A 247 5.63 -7.10 -10.56
C TRP A 247 6.74 -7.66 -11.45
N GLU A 248 6.59 -7.51 -12.77
CA GLU A 248 7.49 -8.14 -13.76
C GLU A 248 8.92 -7.56 -13.70
N TYR A 249 9.05 -6.24 -13.60
CA TYR A 249 10.36 -5.61 -13.64
C TYR A 249 11.17 -5.96 -12.38
N GLY A 250 12.38 -6.46 -12.61
CA GLY A 250 13.29 -6.81 -11.52
C GLY A 250 12.83 -7.92 -10.59
N TRP A 251 11.87 -8.77 -10.99
CA TRP A 251 11.24 -9.79 -10.14
C TRP A 251 12.22 -10.75 -9.46
N ASP A 252 13.30 -11.11 -10.13
CA ASP A 252 14.36 -12.01 -9.64
C ASP A 252 15.76 -11.37 -9.64
N ALA A 253 15.83 -10.04 -9.72
CA ALA A 253 17.08 -9.31 -9.83
C ALA A 253 18.01 -9.44 -8.61
N ASN A 254 17.44 -9.79 -7.44
CA ASN A 254 18.18 -10.00 -6.20
C ASN A 254 17.52 -11.13 -5.38
N PRO A 255 18.27 -12.20 -5.00
CA PRO A 255 17.71 -13.34 -4.25
C PRO A 255 17.25 -12.96 -2.82
N PHE A 256 17.67 -11.82 -2.29
CA PHE A 256 17.33 -11.33 -0.95
C PHE A 256 16.18 -10.33 -0.96
N GLY A 257 15.78 -9.80 -2.12
CA GLY A 257 14.76 -8.76 -2.23
C GLY A 257 13.31 -9.26 -2.09
N ALA A 258 13.08 -10.56 -2.19
CA ALA A 258 11.78 -11.20 -2.01
C ALA A 258 11.95 -12.69 -1.66
N SER A 259 10.94 -13.27 -1.03
CA SER A 259 10.98 -14.69 -0.61
C SER A 259 10.36 -15.61 -1.67
N THR A 260 10.96 -16.78 -1.85
CA THR A 260 10.37 -17.91 -2.60
C THR A 260 9.54 -18.86 -1.71
N ASN A 261 9.55 -18.65 -0.37
CA ASN A 261 8.74 -19.42 0.55
C ASN A 261 7.30 -18.89 0.58
N PRO A 262 6.27 -19.68 0.21
CA PRO A 262 4.87 -19.23 0.23
C PRO A 262 4.37 -18.74 1.60
N CYS A 263 4.99 -19.21 2.69
CA CYS A 263 4.60 -18.80 4.03
C CYS A 263 5.23 -17.47 4.48
N ALA A 264 6.20 -16.94 3.74
CA ALA A 264 6.78 -15.65 4.05
C ALA A 264 5.80 -14.50 3.69
N GLN A 265 5.90 -13.39 4.42
CA GLN A 265 5.11 -12.18 4.16
C GLN A 265 5.49 -11.54 2.81
N SER A 266 6.77 -11.65 2.39
CA SER A 266 7.30 -11.14 1.12
C SER A 266 7.33 -12.20 0.01
N TYR A 267 6.43 -13.20 0.03
CA TYR A 267 6.37 -14.24 -1.00
C TYR A 267 6.06 -13.63 -2.37
N ARG A 268 6.98 -13.83 -3.33
CA ARG A 268 6.94 -13.18 -4.66
C ARG A 268 6.07 -13.88 -5.72
N GLY A 269 5.37 -14.96 -5.36
CA GLY A 269 4.65 -15.81 -6.33
C GLY A 269 5.57 -16.85 -7.00
N GLN A 270 5.01 -17.61 -7.94
CA GLN A 270 5.72 -18.65 -8.69
C GLN A 270 6.40 -18.09 -9.96
N LYS A 271 5.86 -17.01 -10.50
CA LYS A 271 6.38 -16.27 -11.66
C LYS A 271 5.98 -14.80 -11.55
N PRO A 272 6.64 -13.90 -12.31
CA PRO A 272 6.24 -12.49 -12.33
C PRO A 272 4.80 -12.33 -12.80
N SER A 273 4.07 -11.40 -12.19
CA SER A 273 2.69 -11.04 -12.51
C SER A 273 1.74 -12.24 -12.54
N ASP A 274 1.92 -13.21 -11.63
CA ASP A 274 1.06 -14.39 -11.57
C ASP A 274 -0.24 -14.17 -10.75
N THR A 275 -0.33 -13.09 -9.98
CA THR A 275 -1.59 -12.72 -9.34
C THR A 275 -2.51 -11.99 -10.32
N ILE A 276 -3.80 -12.26 -10.20
CA ILE A 276 -4.80 -11.61 -11.06
C ILE A 276 -4.87 -10.09 -10.79
N GLU A 277 -4.60 -9.69 -9.55
CA GLU A 277 -4.49 -8.29 -9.13
C GLU A 277 -3.35 -7.58 -9.89
N ASN A 278 -2.12 -8.13 -9.87
CA ASN A 278 -0.99 -7.55 -10.60
C ASN A 278 -1.25 -7.46 -12.11
N GLN A 279 -1.90 -8.48 -12.70
CA GLN A 279 -2.23 -8.45 -14.13
C GLN A 279 -3.16 -7.28 -14.47
N GLY A 280 -4.18 -7.04 -13.65
CA GLY A 280 -5.10 -5.93 -13.84
C GLY A 280 -4.44 -4.57 -13.64
N LEU A 281 -3.63 -4.42 -12.60
CA LEU A 281 -2.89 -3.18 -12.31
C LEU A 281 -1.86 -2.88 -13.40
N ASP A 282 -1.09 -3.87 -13.86
CA ASP A 282 -0.11 -3.70 -14.94
C ASP A 282 -0.78 -3.32 -16.27
N ALA A 283 -1.90 -3.96 -16.60
CA ALA A 283 -2.67 -3.60 -17.79
C ALA A 283 -3.15 -2.13 -17.74
N TYR A 284 -3.55 -1.64 -16.56
CA TYR A 284 -3.94 -0.24 -16.38
C TYR A 284 -2.74 0.72 -16.50
N VAL A 285 -1.60 0.38 -15.90
CA VAL A 285 -0.33 1.14 -16.03
C VAL A 285 0.07 1.27 -17.49
N ARG A 286 0.08 0.14 -18.25
CA ARG A 286 0.42 0.15 -19.68
C ARG A 286 -0.58 0.94 -20.52
N LYS A 287 -1.88 0.89 -20.17
CA LYS A 287 -2.89 1.72 -20.82
C LYS A 287 -2.58 3.21 -20.64
N LEU A 288 -2.27 3.67 -19.43
CA LEU A 288 -1.91 5.07 -19.17
C LEU A 288 -0.62 5.46 -19.90
N ARG A 289 0.42 4.62 -19.87
CA ARG A 289 1.66 4.84 -20.62
C ARG A 289 1.39 5.10 -22.10
N ASP A 290 0.53 4.27 -22.72
CA ASP A 290 0.27 4.28 -24.16
C ASP A 290 -0.74 5.36 -24.59
N THR A 291 -1.35 6.07 -23.63
CA THR A 291 -2.35 7.15 -23.89
C THR A 291 -1.87 8.51 -23.41
N SER A 292 -2.07 8.84 -22.13
CA SER A 292 -1.77 10.15 -21.55
C SER A 292 -0.31 10.28 -21.03
N GLY A 293 0.38 9.15 -20.86
CA GLY A 293 1.62 9.07 -20.09
C GLY A 293 1.37 9.14 -18.60
N ILE A 294 2.37 8.74 -17.79
CA ILE A 294 2.30 8.82 -16.32
C ILE A 294 3.29 9.87 -15.84
N LYS A 295 2.78 10.98 -15.33
CA LYS A 295 3.61 12.06 -14.76
C LYS A 295 4.11 11.71 -13.37
N LEU A 296 3.21 11.20 -12.52
CA LEU A 296 3.51 10.84 -11.14
C LEU A 296 2.84 9.50 -10.80
N TYR A 297 3.60 8.62 -10.19
CA TYR A 297 3.10 7.43 -9.53
C TYR A 297 3.42 7.46 -8.04
N ILE A 298 2.42 7.15 -7.18
CA ILE A 298 2.64 6.93 -5.75
C ILE A 298 1.95 5.64 -5.31
N ASP A 299 2.75 4.75 -4.71
CA ASP A 299 2.30 3.56 -3.99
C ASP A 299 2.25 3.88 -2.49
N TRP A 300 1.03 3.97 -1.94
CA TRP A 300 0.79 4.37 -0.57
C TRP A 300 0.80 3.18 0.36
N HIS A 301 1.72 3.22 1.32
CA HIS A 301 1.99 2.19 2.31
C HIS A 301 1.96 2.75 3.73
N SER A 302 2.09 1.90 4.72
CA SER A 302 2.48 2.20 6.08
C SER A 302 3.28 1.03 6.67
N TYR A 303 4.15 1.31 7.63
CA TYR A 303 4.46 2.55 8.32
C TYR A 303 5.96 2.82 8.32
N GLY A 304 6.38 4.05 8.64
CA GLY A 304 7.81 4.32 8.80
C GLY A 304 8.22 5.75 8.44
N GLN A 305 7.35 6.54 7.79
CA GLN A 305 7.64 7.90 7.34
C GLN A 305 8.81 7.94 6.35
N TYR A 306 8.65 7.24 5.21
CA TYR A 306 9.62 7.23 4.12
C TYR A 306 9.00 7.75 2.82
N ILE A 307 9.82 8.42 1.98
CA ILE A 307 9.55 8.73 0.58
C ILE A 307 10.63 8.03 -0.25
N LEU A 308 10.28 6.90 -0.83
CA LEU A 308 11.22 5.99 -1.48
C LEU A 308 11.07 6.07 -3.01
N SER A 309 12.18 6.31 -3.71
CA SER A 309 12.24 6.28 -5.17
C SER A 309 12.85 4.98 -5.69
N PRO A 310 12.74 4.63 -6.98
CA PRO A 310 13.51 3.55 -7.58
C PRO A 310 15.04 3.77 -7.44
N PHE A 311 15.82 2.70 -7.37
CA PHE A 311 15.43 1.29 -7.46
C PHE A 311 15.54 0.57 -6.13
N GLY A 312 14.69 -0.47 -5.95
CA GLY A 312 14.72 -1.31 -4.76
C GLY A 312 15.69 -2.49 -4.86
N SER A 313 16.06 -2.95 -6.06
CA SER A 313 16.75 -4.24 -6.22
C SER A 313 18.22 -4.26 -5.82
N LYS A 314 18.88 -3.11 -5.68
CA LYS A 314 20.28 -2.97 -5.24
C LYS A 314 20.50 -1.64 -4.54
N GLU A 315 21.31 -1.67 -3.49
CA GLU A 315 21.69 -0.48 -2.71
C GLU A 315 22.45 0.58 -3.53
N THR A 316 23.13 0.18 -4.59
CA THR A 316 24.01 1.05 -5.40
C THR A 316 23.46 1.30 -6.82
N TRP A 317 22.21 0.95 -7.07
CA TRP A 317 21.60 1.17 -8.37
C TRP A 317 20.63 2.35 -8.33
N TYR A 318 20.99 3.41 -9.06
CA TYR A 318 20.28 4.68 -9.06
C TYR A 318 19.71 4.99 -10.45
N ALA A 319 18.50 5.54 -10.49
CA ALA A 319 17.92 6.05 -11.72
C ALA A 319 18.64 7.35 -12.15
N PRO A 320 18.71 7.64 -13.46
CA PRO A 320 19.25 8.92 -13.96
C PRO A 320 18.55 10.14 -13.33
N GLU A 321 17.28 10.02 -13.01
CA GLU A 321 16.44 11.09 -12.44
C GLU A 321 16.59 11.28 -10.92
N LEU A 322 17.52 10.57 -10.27
CA LEU A 322 17.68 10.61 -8.81
C LEU A 322 17.79 12.03 -8.27
N GLY A 323 18.49 12.94 -8.97
CA GLY A 323 18.67 14.32 -8.53
C GLY A 323 17.33 15.06 -8.38
N LYS A 324 16.47 14.99 -9.40
CA LYS A 324 15.15 15.62 -9.36
C LYS A 324 14.25 14.97 -8.31
N TRP A 325 14.26 13.64 -8.19
CA TRP A 325 13.44 12.92 -7.21
C TRP A 325 13.85 13.20 -5.77
N THR A 326 15.15 13.29 -5.51
CA THR A 326 15.67 13.67 -4.18
C THR A 326 15.25 15.09 -3.81
N LYS A 327 15.35 16.04 -4.76
CA LYS A 327 14.93 17.43 -4.52
C LYS A 327 13.42 17.53 -4.23
N THR A 328 12.58 16.90 -5.04
CA THR A 328 11.13 16.91 -4.82
C THR A 328 10.73 16.22 -3.51
N ALA A 329 11.34 15.08 -3.17
CA ALA A 329 11.10 14.40 -1.91
C ALA A 329 11.54 15.21 -0.69
N SER A 330 12.65 15.96 -0.81
CA SER A 330 13.11 16.88 0.25
C SER A 330 12.09 17.97 0.51
N VAL A 331 11.62 18.65 -0.55
CA VAL A 331 10.59 19.71 -0.42
C VAL A 331 9.29 19.13 0.15
N LEU A 332 8.85 17.98 -0.37
CA LEU A 332 7.67 17.28 0.16
C LEU A 332 7.79 16.99 1.65
N SER A 333 8.93 16.45 2.10
CA SER A 333 9.18 16.17 3.53
C SER A 333 9.19 17.44 4.38
N GLU A 334 9.73 18.56 3.87
CA GLU A 334 9.74 19.84 4.57
C GLU A 334 8.34 20.43 4.73
N VAL A 335 7.54 20.43 3.66
CA VAL A 335 6.16 20.94 3.70
C VAL A 335 5.31 20.11 4.65
N ILE A 336 5.36 18.79 4.57
CA ILE A 336 4.66 17.89 5.49
C ILE A 336 5.05 18.19 6.94
N ARG A 337 6.36 18.32 7.23
CA ARG A 337 6.84 18.64 8.57
C ARG A 337 6.30 19.98 9.06
N ASP A 338 6.28 20.99 8.20
CA ASP A 338 5.92 22.35 8.61
C ASP A 338 4.39 22.54 8.72
N SER A 339 3.59 21.78 7.99
CA SER A 339 2.12 21.74 8.10
C SER A 339 1.61 20.80 9.21
N SER A 340 2.42 19.82 9.61
CA SER A 340 2.05 18.84 10.64
C SER A 340 2.20 19.40 12.05
N GLU A 341 1.14 19.33 12.87
CA GLU A 341 1.20 19.65 14.30
C GLU A 341 2.25 18.82 15.05
N ARG A 342 2.55 17.61 14.56
CA ARG A 342 3.51 16.67 15.13
C ARG A 342 4.91 16.81 14.57
N ARG A 343 5.10 17.69 13.61
CA ARG A 343 6.37 17.85 12.90
C ARG A 343 6.80 16.54 12.24
N THR A 344 5.82 15.83 11.61
CA THR A 344 6.03 14.57 10.90
C THR A 344 7.15 14.74 9.86
N THR A 345 8.22 13.98 10.00
CA THR A 345 9.41 14.11 9.15
C THR A 345 9.67 12.80 8.42
N PHE A 346 9.82 12.90 7.10
CA PHE A 346 10.07 11.73 6.24
C PHE A 346 11.56 11.59 5.91
N THR A 347 12.07 10.36 5.97
CA THR A 347 13.35 9.99 5.37
C THR A 347 13.12 9.68 3.90
N PHE A 348 14.01 10.13 3.01
CA PHE A 348 13.81 9.95 1.57
C PHE A 348 15.07 9.50 0.85
N GLY A 349 14.88 8.81 -0.27
CA GLY A 349 15.96 8.34 -1.14
C GLY A 349 15.59 7.07 -1.93
N PRO A 350 16.55 6.47 -2.66
CA PRO A 350 16.32 5.20 -3.36
C PRO A 350 15.99 4.07 -2.39
N SER A 351 14.95 3.31 -2.68
CA SER A 351 14.40 2.28 -1.79
C SER A 351 15.45 1.27 -1.32
N GLY A 352 16.25 0.74 -2.25
CA GLY A 352 17.28 -0.24 -1.91
C GLY A 352 18.42 0.29 -1.04
N ALA A 353 18.74 1.60 -1.16
CA ALA A 353 19.79 2.24 -0.38
C ALA A 353 19.29 2.82 0.95
N THR A 354 18.02 3.25 1.00
CA THR A 354 17.46 3.99 2.13
C THR A 354 16.80 3.07 3.15
N LEU A 355 16.19 1.98 2.69
CA LEU A 355 15.44 1.08 3.56
C LEU A 355 16.02 -0.34 3.54
N TYR A 356 15.78 -1.09 2.47
CA TYR A 356 16.32 -2.45 2.24
C TYR A 356 16.07 -2.87 0.80
N THR A 357 16.81 -3.88 0.32
CA THR A 357 16.63 -4.34 -1.06
C THR A 357 15.29 -5.04 -1.25
N THR A 358 14.61 -4.70 -2.36
CA THR A 358 13.33 -5.29 -2.78
C THR A 358 13.37 -5.69 -4.25
N THR A 359 12.59 -6.70 -4.65
CA THR A 359 12.45 -7.10 -6.06
C THR A 359 10.98 -7.23 -6.44
N GLY A 360 10.65 -6.97 -7.70
CA GLY A 360 9.27 -7.01 -8.19
C GLY A 360 8.36 -5.98 -7.51
N ALA A 361 8.89 -4.81 -7.18
CA ALA A 361 8.16 -3.71 -6.55
C ALA A 361 7.47 -2.81 -7.57
N ALA A 362 6.31 -2.26 -7.18
CA ALA A 362 5.49 -1.41 -8.04
C ALA A 362 6.22 -0.15 -8.53
N PRO A 363 6.90 0.65 -7.67
CA PRO A 363 7.55 1.87 -8.13
C PRO A 363 8.63 1.62 -9.19
N ASP A 364 9.42 0.55 -9.03
CA ASP A 364 10.43 0.16 -10.01
C ASP A 364 9.79 -0.21 -11.35
N HIS A 365 8.68 -0.97 -11.31
CA HIS A 365 7.97 -1.40 -12.51
C HIS A 365 7.26 -0.24 -13.21
N VAL A 366 6.55 0.61 -12.47
CA VAL A 366 5.80 1.74 -13.05
C VAL A 366 6.76 2.79 -13.62
N TYR A 367 7.94 2.97 -13.03
CA TYR A 367 9.00 3.76 -13.64
C TYR A 367 9.55 3.10 -14.90
N ALA A 368 10.08 1.88 -14.81
CA ALA A 368 10.86 1.27 -15.90
C ALA A 368 9.99 0.79 -17.07
N ILE A 369 8.77 0.32 -16.80
CA ILE A 369 7.84 -0.23 -17.80
C ILE A 369 6.69 0.72 -18.08
N GLY A 370 6.15 1.37 -17.05
CA GLY A 370 5.10 2.37 -17.16
C GLY A 370 5.57 3.73 -17.66
N GLY A 371 6.88 4.01 -17.62
CA GLY A 371 7.45 5.27 -18.08
C GLY A 371 7.08 6.47 -17.22
N ALA A 372 6.78 6.26 -15.94
CA ALA A 372 6.46 7.33 -15.02
C ALA A 372 7.64 8.30 -14.86
N ASP A 373 7.37 9.60 -14.96
CA ASP A 373 8.38 10.66 -14.82
C ASP A 373 8.86 10.78 -13.36
N PHE A 374 7.92 10.63 -12.42
CA PHE A 374 8.17 10.50 -10.98
C PHE A 374 7.52 9.22 -10.46
N SER A 375 8.24 8.47 -9.65
CA SER A 375 7.72 7.22 -9.06
C SER A 375 8.18 7.11 -7.60
N TYR A 376 7.22 6.96 -6.68
CA TYR A 376 7.50 6.88 -5.25
C TYR A 376 6.71 5.77 -4.56
N THR A 377 7.27 5.21 -3.50
CA THR A 377 6.54 4.65 -2.38
C THR A 377 6.51 5.69 -1.27
N ILE A 378 5.35 5.94 -0.68
CA ILE A 378 5.23 6.72 0.55
C ILE A 378 4.80 5.79 1.68
N GLU A 379 5.69 5.61 2.66
CA GLU A 379 5.38 4.92 3.91
C GLU A 379 4.86 5.96 4.91
N LEU A 380 3.58 5.89 5.19
CA LEU A 380 2.86 6.85 6.04
C LEU A 380 3.26 6.77 7.52
N PRO A 381 2.82 7.73 8.36
CA PRO A 381 2.99 7.63 9.80
C PRO A 381 2.42 6.32 10.39
N ASP A 382 2.95 5.87 11.54
CA ASP A 382 3.97 6.57 12.33
C ASP A 382 5.37 5.97 12.16
N THR A 383 6.29 6.32 13.08
CA THR A 383 7.61 5.67 13.16
C THR A 383 7.62 4.48 14.13
N GLY A 384 6.43 3.99 14.53
CA GLY A 384 6.25 2.75 15.31
C GLY A 384 5.85 2.94 16.76
N ASP A 385 5.10 4.00 17.10
CA ASP A 385 4.40 4.04 18.39
C ASP A 385 3.11 3.20 18.31
N PHE A 386 2.44 3.21 17.14
CA PHE A 386 1.26 2.42 16.84
C PHE A 386 1.48 1.42 15.70
N GLY A 387 2.41 1.70 14.77
CA GLY A 387 2.68 0.86 13.60
C GLY A 387 1.45 0.67 12.72
N PHE A 388 1.07 -0.59 12.43
CA PHE A 388 -0.10 -0.86 11.59
C PHE A 388 -1.45 -0.56 12.24
N VAL A 389 -1.52 -0.47 13.57
CA VAL A 389 -2.76 -0.24 14.33
C VAL A 389 -2.83 1.23 14.75
N LEU A 390 -2.82 2.11 13.76
CA LEU A 390 -2.87 3.56 13.97
C LEU A 390 -4.28 3.96 14.45
N PRO A 391 -4.41 4.68 15.60
CA PRO A 391 -5.71 5.09 16.11
C PRO A 391 -6.49 5.98 15.14
N PRO A 392 -7.83 5.87 15.07
CA PRO A 392 -8.66 6.65 14.15
C PRO A 392 -8.54 8.17 14.28
N ASP A 393 -8.27 8.69 15.48
CA ASP A 393 -8.04 10.13 15.73
C ASP A 393 -6.77 10.67 15.04
N ARG A 394 -5.99 9.80 14.41
CA ARG A 394 -4.79 10.16 13.64
C ARG A 394 -5.05 10.26 12.14
N ILE A 395 -6.18 9.76 11.66
CA ILE A 395 -6.45 9.65 10.21
C ILE A 395 -6.53 11.04 9.56
N LEU A 396 -7.35 11.94 10.12
CA LEU A 396 -7.55 13.27 9.54
C LEU A 396 -6.23 14.06 9.49
N GLY A 397 -5.48 14.13 10.60
CA GLY A 397 -4.22 14.87 10.63
C GLY A 397 -3.18 14.30 9.65
N ALA A 398 -3.10 12.96 9.50
CA ALA A 398 -2.25 12.35 8.51
C ALA A 398 -2.70 12.67 7.07
N ALA A 399 -4.01 12.76 6.82
CA ALA A 399 -4.54 13.12 5.51
C ALA A 399 -4.26 14.59 5.16
N GLU A 400 -4.44 15.50 6.11
CA GLU A 400 -4.18 16.93 5.94
C GLU A 400 -2.71 17.24 5.65
N GLU A 401 -1.78 16.70 6.46
CA GLU A 401 -0.34 16.93 6.24
C GLU A 401 0.15 16.38 4.89
N GLN A 402 -0.39 15.23 4.45
CA GLN A 402 -0.08 14.69 3.13
C GLN A 402 -0.69 15.54 2.02
N TRP A 403 -1.91 16.03 2.18
CA TRP A 403 -2.55 16.91 1.19
C TRP A 403 -1.73 18.19 0.98
N GLU A 404 -1.30 18.86 2.05
CA GLU A 404 -0.45 20.07 1.96
C GLU A 404 0.86 19.75 1.22
N GLY A 405 1.50 18.64 1.52
CA GLY A 405 2.69 18.19 0.81
C GLY A 405 2.45 17.92 -0.67
N GLN A 406 1.36 17.21 -1.00
CA GLN A 406 1.03 16.86 -2.38
C GLN A 406 0.73 18.09 -3.24
N GLN A 407 0.03 19.12 -2.71
CA GLN A 407 -0.21 20.37 -3.44
C GLN A 407 1.11 20.99 -3.93
N VAL A 408 2.12 21.04 -3.06
CA VAL A 408 3.44 21.57 -3.44
C VAL A 408 4.17 20.62 -4.41
N LEU A 409 4.08 19.30 -4.19
CA LEU A 409 4.67 18.33 -5.12
C LEU A 409 4.18 18.54 -6.55
N TYR A 410 2.87 18.75 -6.74
CA TYR A 410 2.31 18.97 -8.09
C TYR A 410 2.90 20.19 -8.80
N THR A 411 3.20 21.27 -8.07
CA THR A 411 3.84 22.45 -8.67
C THR A 411 5.28 22.19 -9.14
N LEU A 412 5.93 21.15 -8.60
CA LEU A 412 7.29 20.79 -8.93
C LEU A 412 7.40 19.79 -10.10
N LEU A 413 6.29 19.16 -10.51
CA LEU A 413 6.35 18.09 -11.51
C LEU A 413 6.82 18.57 -12.91
N ASP A 414 6.54 19.82 -13.26
CA ASP A 414 6.93 20.43 -14.55
C ASP A 414 8.14 21.37 -14.43
N GLU A 415 8.74 21.50 -13.24
CA GLU A 415 9.96 22.29 -13.11
C GLU A 415 11.12 21.61 -13.87
N VAL A 416 11.85 22.43 -14.62
CA VAL A 416 13.10 22.01 -15.28
C VAL A 416 14.19 21.99 -14.22
N PHE A 417 14.47 20.82 -13.67
CA PHE A 417 15.63 20.65 -12.81
C PHE A 417 16.87 20.61 -13.68
N PHE A 418 17.70 21.65 -13.60
CA PHE A 418 19.03 21.58 -14.20
C PHE A 418 19.85 20.54 -13.44
N ASP A 419 20.13 19.43 -14.06
CA ASP A 419 21.08 18.42 -13.57
C ASP A 419 22.48 19.02 -13.59
N GLY A 420 22.75 19.91 -12.62
CA GLY A 420 24.04 20.57 -12.43
C GLY A 420 25.05 19.69 -11.69
N ILE A 421 24.98 18.36 -11.82
CA ILE A 421 26.05 17.46 -11.37
C ILE A 421 26.50 16.69 -12.60
N GLY A 422 27.46 17.31 -13.30
CA GLY A 422 28.27 16.59 -14.27
C GLY A 422 28.86 15.35 -13.59
N ALA A 423 28.78 14.21 -14.29
CA ALA A 423 29.41 12.98 -13.86
C ALA A 423 30.87 13.25 -13.42
N VAL A 424 31.18 12.88 -12.18
CA VAL A 424 32.54 12.69 -11.69
C VAL A 424 32.80 11.20 -11.61
#